data_4edecbd5718e69671f963f868e603049
#
_entry.id   4edecbd5718e69671f963f868e603049
#
_cell.length_a   1.000
_cell.length_b   1.000
_cell.length_c   1.000
_cell.angle_alpha   90.00
_cell.angle_beta   90.00
_cell.angle_gamma   90.00
#
_symmetry.space_group_name_H-M   'P 1'
#
loop_
_entity.id
_entity.type
_entity.pdbx_description
1 polymer ?
#
loop_
_entity_poly.entity_id
_entity_poly.type
_entity_poly.pdbx_seq_one_letter_code
_entity_poly.pdbx_strand_id
1 'polypeptide(L)'
;MVITMNKKLIQKRRMMKYFIEATQQIIEKESFDSVTVRKVSNLAGFNSATIYNYFKNLNELIYFSCIKYLEDYSKDLIICLKDSKNIFEYYMNIWKCFCCHSYKNPKIYFHLFFTNHTLCKGSIKEYFEIFCDDIDEPSRKLLPMLLSENIYDRNLSSLRNFVENKIINEKNLNDLNEMIIFIYQSMLYNILNDSVDYSIDMATEKTLKYINQAILSYKL
;
A
#
# COMPACT_ATOMS: atom_id res chain seq x y z
N MET A 1 0.19 -27.87 5.82
CA MET A 1 -1.15 -28.07 6.44
C MET A 1 -2.19 -27.53 5.48
N VAL A 2 -2.90 -28.38 4.73
CA VAL A 2 -3.93 -27.94 3.77
C VAL A 2 -5.14 -27.51 4.61
N ILE A 3 -5.34 -26.21 4.72
CA ILE A 3 -6.56 -25.65 5.34
C ILE A 3 -7.69 -25.96 4.36
N THR A 4 -8.54 -26.92 4.71
CA THR A 4 -9.80 -27.16 4.00
C THR A 4 -10.65 -25.91 4.13
N MET A 5 -10.57 -25.01 3.14
CA MET A 5 -11.33 -23.76 3.13
C MET A 5 -12.82 -24.10 3.22
N ASN A 6 -13.50 -23.58 4.24
CA ASN A 6 -14.94 -23.74 4.42
C ASN A 6 -15.67 -23.22 3.16
N LYS A 7 -16.57 -24.00 2.57
CA LYS A 7 -17.38 -23.64 1.39
C LYS A 7 -17.98 -22.23 1.48
N LYS A 8 -18.38 -21.82 2.68
CA LYS A 8 -18.92 -20.48 2.97
C LYS A 8 -17.87 -19.36 2.78
N LEU A 9 -16.62 -19.63 3.16
CA LEU A 9 -15.51 -18.67 2.98
C LEU A 9 -15.15 -18.51 1.50
N ILE A 10 -15.13 -19.61 0.74
CA ILE A 10 -14.90 -19.58 -0.70
C ILE A 10 -15.97 -18.74 -1.40
N GLN A 11 -17.23 -18.91 -1.01
CA GLN A 11 -18.33 -18.14 -1.57
C GLN A 11 -18.22 -16.66 -1.21
N LYS A 12 -17.93 -16.33 0.07
CA LYS A 12 -17.68 -14.94 0.52
C LYS A 12 -16.58 -14.30 -0.33
N ARG A 13 -15.43 -14.96 -0.46
CA ARG A 13 -14.28 -14.49 -1.25
C ARG A 13 -14.65 -14.18 -2.69
N ARG A 14 -15.36 -15.10 -3.38
CA ARG A 14 -15.80 -14.88 -4.76
C ARG A 14 -16.70 -13.65 -4.90
N MET A 15 -17.64 -13.49 -3.99
CA MET A 15 -18.56 -12.36 -4.01
C MET A 15 -17.83 -11.03 -3.75
N MET A 16 -16.94 -10.99 -2.77
CA MET A 16 -16.11 -9.80 -2.50
C MET A 16 -15.28 -9.44 -3.72
N LYS A 17 -14.69 -10.41 -4.40
CA LYS A 17 -13.88 -10.20 -5.60
C LYS A 17 -14.65 -9.51 -6.73
N TYR A 18 -15.89 -9.90 -7.00
CA TYR A 18 -16.74 -9.23 -8.01
C TYR A 18 -16.93 -7.74 -7.70
N PHE A 19 -17.22 -7.38 -6.44
CA PHE A 19 -17.40 -5.98 -6.06
C PHE A 19 -16.09 -5.20 -6.09
N ILE A 20 -14.99 -5.80 -5.65
CA ILE A 20 -13.65 -5.20 -5.71
C ILE A 20 -13.26 -4.92 -7.17
N GLU A 21 -13.40 -5.90 -8.07
CA GLU A 21 -13.08 -5.74 -9.49
C GLU A 21 -13.97 -4.70 -10.18
N ALA A 22 -15.26 -4.69 -9.88
CA ALA A 22 -16.16 -3.66 -10.39
C ALA A 22 -15.77 -2.26 -9.91
N THR A 23 -15.37 -2.13 -8.63
CA THR A 23 -14.91 -0.86 -8.07
C THR A 23 -13.63 -0.39 -8.75
N GLN A 24 -12.67 -1.28 -8.97
CA GLN A 24 -11.41 -0.97 -9.67
C GLN A 24 -11.67 -0.51 -11.10
N GLN A 25 -12.56 -1.21 -11.83
CA GLN A 25 -12.91 -0.79 -13.19
C GLN A 25 -13.52 0.62 -13.24
N ILE A 26 -14.33 1.00 -12.25
CA ILE A 26 -14.87 2.37 -12.16
C ILE A 26 -13.74 3.37 -11.89
N ILE A 27 -12.84 3.06 -10.96
CA ILE A 27 -11.68 3.93 -10.63
C ILE A 27 -10.82 4.15 -11.87
N GLU A 28 -10.53 3.09 -12.63
CA GLU A 28 -9.65 3.15 -13.80
C GLU A 28 -10.29 3.86 -15.00
N LYS A 29 -11.58 3.61 -15.26
CA LYS A 29 -12.28 4.13 -16.46
C LYS A 29 -12.86 5.51 -16.28
N GLU A 30 -13.27 5.86 -15.07
CA GLU A 30 -13.95 7.12 -14.82
C GLU A 30 -13.12 8.00 -13.85
N SER A 31 -13.13 7.69 -12.56
CA SER A 31 -12.30 8.29 -11.52
C SER A 31 -12.58 7.64 -10.16
N PHE A 32 -11.70 7.91 -9.19
CA PHE A 32 -11.89 7.51 -7.79
C PHE A 32 -13.21 8.06 -7.21
N ASP A 33 -13.52 9.32 -7.51
CA ASP A 33 -14.70 10.02 -6.97
C ASP A 33 -16.01 9.56 -7.62
N SER A 34 -15.93 8.83 -8.74
CA SER A 34 -17.09 8.28 -9.45
C SER A 34 -17.67 7.01 -8.83
N VAL A 35 -16.99 6.43 -7.82
CA VAL A 35 -17.42 5.19 -7.18
C VAL A 35 -18.68 5.41 -6.35
N THR A 36 -19.75 4.72 -6.70
CA THR A 36 -21.02 4.72 -5.95
C THR A 36 -21.56 3.30 -5.82
N VAL A 37 -22.30 3.03 -4.74
CA VAL A 37 -22.94 1.72 -4.52
C VAL A 37 -23.74 1.26 -5.76
N ARG A 38 -24.47 2.18 -6.39
CA ARG A 38 -25.29 1.89 -7.57
C ARG A 38 -24.44 1.49 -8.79
N LYS A 39 -23.35 2.22 -9.07
CA LYS A 39 -22.46 1.90 -10.18
C LYS A 39 -21.75 0.57 -9.96
N VAL A 40 -21.23 0.35 -8.74
CA VAL A 40 -20.55 -0.90 -8.40
C VAL A 40 -21.51 -2.09 -8.53
N SER A 41 -22.69 -2.00 -7.93
CA SER A 41 -23.66 -3.10 -7.97
C SER A 41 -24.13 -3.40 -9.40
N ASN A 42 -24.39 -2.37 -10.21
CA ASN A 42 -24.78 -2.55 -11.61
C ASN A 42 -23.67 -3.24 -12.41
N LEU A 43 -22.42 -2.79 -12.26
CA LEU A 43 -21.28 -3.37 -12.98
C LEU A 43 -20.98 -4.80 -12.53
N ALA A 44 -21.11 -5.08 -11.22
CA ALA A 44 -20.94 -6.42 -10.67
C ALA A 44 -22.12 -7.37 -10.98
N GLY A 45 -23.26 -6.87 -11.49
CA GLY A 45 -24.44 -7.65 -11.81
C GLY A 45 -25.29 -8.05 -10.61
N PHE A 46 -25.26 -7.25 -9.52
CA PHE A 46 -25.99 -7.51 -8.29
C PHE A 46 -26.90 -6.35 -7.85
N ASN A 47 -27.79 -6.63 -6.91
CA ASN A 47 -28.56 -5.58 -6.24
C ASN A 47 -27.67 -4.80 -5.26
N SER A 48 -27.91 -3.50 -5.14
CA SER A 48 -27.15 -2.61 -4.24
C SER A 48 -27.14 -3.07 -2.79
N ALA A 49 -28.21 -3.69 -2.31
CA ALA A 49 -28.27 -4.25 -0.96
C ALA A 49 -27.30 -5.43 -0.74
N THR A 50 -26.92 -6.12 -1.80
CA THR A 50 -26.01 -7.28 -1.72
C THR A 50 -24.61 -6.89 -1.27
N ILE A 51 -24.15 -5.68 -1.59
CA ILE A 51 -22.82 -5.16 -1.16
C ILE A 51 -22.69 -5.20 0.36
N TYR A 52 -23.74 -4.80 1.07
CA TYR A 52 -23.76 -4.69 2.54
C TYR A 52 -23.74 -6.05 3.27
N ASN A 53 -23.90 -7.16 2.56
CA ASN A 53 -23.67 -8.50 3.11
C ASN A 53 -22.18 -8.84 3.23
N TYR A 54 -21.32 -8.09 2.55
CA TYR A 54 -19.87 -8.36 2.43
C TYR A 54 -19.00 -7.23 2.94
N PHE A 55 -19.48 -5.98 2.87
CA PHE A 55 -18.77 -4.77 3.30
C PHE A 55 -19.68 -3.93 4.20
N LYS A 56 -19.12 -3.37 5.27
CA LYS A 56 -19.86 -2.56 6.25
C LYS A 56 -20.45 -1.28 5.60
N ASN A 57 -19.70 -0.72 4.64
CA ASN A 57 -20.09 0.48 3.89
C ASN A 57 -19.27 0.59 2.60
N LEU A 58 -19.58 1.61 1.79
CA LEU A 58 -18.89 1.87 0.54
C LEU A 58 -17.39 2.19 0.74
N ASN A 59 -17.03 2.88 1.84
CA ASN A 59 -15.63 3.25 2.11
C ASN A 59 -14.78 2.00 2.38
N GLU A 60 -15.32 0.99 3.07
CA GLU A 60 -14.64 -0.29 3.26
C GLU A 60 -14.43 -1.02 1.93
N LEU A 61 -15.43 -1.05 1.05
CA LEU A 61 -15.27 -1.62 -0.30
C LEU A 61 -14.21 -0.88 -1.11
N ILE A 62 -14.21 0.46 -1.11
CA ILE A 62 -13.19 1.27 -1.79
C ILE A 62 -11.81 0.96 -1.20
N TYR A 63 -11.70 0.89 0.11
CA TYR A 63 -10.44 0.58 0.80
C TYR A 63 -9.91 -0.80 0.39
N PHE A 64 -10.74 -1.85 0.41
CA PHE A 64 -10.38 -3.20 -0.07
C PHE A 64 -9.95 -3.18 -1.55
N SER A 65 -10.62 -2.39 -2.37
CA SER A 65 -10.26 -2.25 -3.79
C SER A 65 -8.89 -1.57 -3.98
N CYS A 66 -8.54 -0.65 -3.09
CA CYS A 66 -7.23 0.00 -3.09
C CYS A 66 -6.11 -0.93 -2.59
N ILE A 67 -6.37 -1.84 -1.64
CA ILE A 67 -5.37 -2.79 -1.13
C ILE A 67 -4.81 -3.66 -2.26
N LYS A 68 -5.61 -3.99 -3.28
CA LYS A 68 -5.13 -4.77 -4.42
C LYS A 68 -3.92 -4.14 -5.13
N TYR A 69 -3.82 -2.81 -5.15
CA TYR A 69 -2.63 -2.14 -5.71
C TYR A 69 -1.35 -2.42 -4.90
N LEU A 70 -1.49 -2.79 -3.61
CA LEU A 70 -0.37 -3.25 -2.80
C LEU A 70 0.06 -4.69 -3.14
N GLU A 71 -0.82 -5.50 -3.73
CA GLU A 71 -0.42 -6.84 -4.23
C GLU A 71 0.54 -6.70 -5.41
N ASP A 72 0.24 -5.81 -6.36
CA ASP A 72 1.10 -5.57 -7.51
C ASP A 72 2.44 -4.97 -7.08
N TYR A 73 2.39 -3.99 -6.16
CA TYR A 73 3.60 -3.48 -5.52
C TYR A 73 4.40 -4.60 -4.83
N SER A 74 3.78 -5.53 -4.12
CA SER A 74 4.49 -6.59 -3.39
C SER A 74 5.22 -7.56 -4.33
N LYS A 75 4.64 -7.87 -5.48
CA LYS A 75 5.26 -8.72 -6.51
C LYS A 75 6.50 -8.04 -7.10
N ASP A 76 6.37 -6.77 -7.49
CA ASP A 76 7.48 -6.01 -8.06
C ASP A 76 8.57 -5.73 -7.02
N LEU A 77 8.20 -5.54 -5.75
CA LEU A 77 9.16 -5.33 -4.67
C LEU A 77 10.14 -6.50 -4.53
N ILE A 78 9.67 -7.75 -4.64
CA ILE A 78 10.53 -8.93 -4.58
C ILE A 78 11.60 -8.88 -5.67
N ILE A 79 11.21 -8.47 -6.87
CA ILE A 79 12.13 -8.33 -8.01
C ILE A 79 13.14 -7.21 -7.73
N CYS A 80 12.66 -6.06 -7.26
CA CYS A 80 13.48 -4.89 -6.93
C CYS A 80 14.53 -5.16 -5.82
N LEU A 81 14.22 -6.08 -4.89
CA LEU A 81 15.10 -6.38 -3.76
C LEU A 81 16.15 -7.44 -4.04
N LYS A 82 15.98 -8.24 -5.12
CA LYS A 82 16.78 -9.43 -5.42
C LYS A 82 18.29 -9.14 -5.51
N ASP A 83 18.66 -8.01 -6.08
CA ASP A 83 20.05 -7.65 -6.36
C ASP A 83 20.65 -6.65 -5.34
N SER A 84 19.96 -6.43 -4.22
CA SER A 84 20.42 -5.51 -3.18
C SER A 84 21.64 -6.10 -2.45
N LYS A 85 22.77 -5.38 -2.48
CA LYS A 85 24.07 -5.84 -1.97
C LYS A 85 24.29 -5.55 -0.47
N ASN A 86 23.52 -4.60 0.06
CA ASN A 86 23.63 -4.15 1.44
C ASN A 86 22.30 -3.57 1.94
N ILE A 87 22.22 -3.32 3.25
CA ILE A 87 21.02 -2.82 3.93
C ILE A 87 20.56 -1.48 3.36
N PHE A 88 21.50 -0.61 3.02
CA PHE A 88 21.21 0.70 2.49
C PHE A 88 20.54 0.59 1.10
N GLU A 89 21.13 -0.18 0.19
CA GLU A 89 20.55 -0.46 -1.12
C GLU A 89 19.18 -1.14 -1.00
N TYR A 90 19.06 -2.11 -0.09
CA TYR A 90 17.79 -2.79 0.19
C TYR A 90 16.69 -1.79 0.59
N TYR A 91 16.99 -0.90 1.53
CA TYR A 91 16.07 0.12 1.98
C TYR A 91 15.71 1.12 0.87
N MET A 92 16.70 1.60 0.11
CA MET A 92 16.47 2.52 -1.01
C MET A 92 15.66 1.87 -2.13
N ASN A 93 15.83 0.57 -2.39
CA ASN A 93 15.05 -0.17 -3.37
C ASN A 93 13.59 -0.36 -2.92
N ILE A 94 13.32 -0.53 -1.62
CA ILE A 94 11.95 -0.50 -1.08
C ILE A 94 11.29 0.83 -1.45
N TRP A 95 11.94 1.96 -1.14
CA TRP A 95 11.40 3.27 -1.43
C TRP A 95 11.27 3.56 -2.92
N LYS A 96 12.24 3.15 -3.72
CA LYS A 96 12.17 3.29 -5.19
C LYS A 96 10.95 2.59 -5.76
N CYS A 97 10.77 1.33 -5.42
CA CYS A 97 9.61 0.54 -5.85
C CYS A 97 8.29 1.17 -5.37
N PHE A 98 8.24 1.58 -4.10
CA PHE A 98 7.06 2.20 -3.52
C PHE A 98 6.70 3.54 -4.17
N CYS A 99 7.68 4.41 -4.43
CA CYS A 99 7.48 5.67 -5.15
C CYS A 99 6.97 5.44 -6.58
N CYS A 100 7.56 4.50 -7.31
CA CYS A 100 7.12 4.19 -8.68
C CYS A 100 5.64 3.75 -8.73
N HIS A 101 5.20 2.91 -7.80
CA HIS A 101 3.79 2.47 -7.72
C HIS A 101 2.86 3.57 -7.24
N SER A 102 3.25 4.29 -6.20
CA SER A 102 2.41 5.31 -5.58
C SER A 102 2.24 6.56 -6.46
N TYR A 103 3.29 6.98 -7.17
CA TYR A 103 3.22 8.14 -8.05
C TYR A 103 2.48 7.87 -9.36
N LYS A 104 2.36 6.61 -9.78
CA LYS A 104 1.46 6.19 -10.86
C LYS A 104 -0.02 6.27 -10.46
N ASN A 105 -0.32 6.06 -9.17
CA ASN A 105 -1.67 5.98 -8.65
C ASN A 105 -1.84 6.85 -7.38
N PRO A 106 -1.56 8.17 -7.45
CA PRO A 106 -1.40 9.01 -6.27
C PRO A 106 -2.65 9.08 -5.39
N LYS A 107 -3.87 9.15 -5.98
CA LYS A 107 -5.14 9.15 -5.24
C LYS A 107 -5.32 7.88 -4.41
N ILE A 108 -4.97 6.72 -4.97
CA ILE A 108 -5.13 5.42 -4.33
C ILE A 108 -4.19 5.31 -3.12
N TYR A 109 -2.92 5.63 -3.31
CA TYR A 109 -1.93 5.55 -2.24
C TYR A 109 -2.14 6.63 -1.18
N PHE A 110 -2.59 7.82 -1.57
CA PHE A 110 -2.98 8.85 -0.61
C PHE A 110 -4.18 8.39 0.23
N HIS A 111 -5.18 7.77 -0.42
CA HIS A 111 -6.33 7.20 0.27
C HIS A 111 -5.91 6.09 1.24
N LEU A 112 -5.05 5.15 0.83
CA LEU A 112 -4.59 4.04 1.66
C LEU A 112 -3.85 4.48 2.93
N PHE A 113 -3.03 5.53 2.87
CA PHE A 113 -2.06 5.82 3.92
C PHE A 113 -2.28 7.15 4.66
N PHE A 114 -3.02 8.10 4.08
CA PHE A 114 -3.15 9.44 4.63
C PHE A 114 -4.59 9.90 4.85
N THR A 115 -5.59 9.13 4.42
CA THR A 115 -6.98 9.39 4.79
C THR A 115 -7.30 8.76 6.14
N ASN A 116 -8.16 9.41 6.94
CA ASN A 116 -8.52 8.89 8.25
C ASN A 116 -9.45 7.67 8.12
N HIS A 117 -8.90 6.47 8.28
CA HIS A 117 -9.61 5.19 8.15
C HIS A 117 -10.00 4.57 9.49
N THR A 118 -10.43 5.35 10.46
CA THR A 118 -10.90 4.81 11.76
C THR A 118 -11.96 3.72 11.61
N LEU A 119 -12.73 3.75 10.51
CA LEU A 119 -13.75 2.75 10.16
C LEU A 119 -13.18 1.51 9.43
N CYS A 120 -11.92 1.56 8.98
CA CYS A 120 -11.27 0.50 8.21
C CYS A 120 -10.13 -0.19 8.97
N LYS A 121 -10.01 0.03 10.29
CA LYS A 121 -9.01 -0.65 11.12
C LYS A 121 -9.15 -2.17 11.00
N GLY A 122 -8.04 -2.86 10.76
CA GLY A 122 -7.99 -4.31 10.57
C GLY A 122 -8.24 -4.75 9.13
N SER A 123 -8.63 -3.84 8.22
CA SER A 123 -9.04 -4.21 6.86
C SER A 123 -7.89 -4.76 6.02
N ILE A 124 -6.65 -4.29 6.18
CA ILE A 124 -5.50 -4.85 5.46
C ILE A 124 -5.28 -6.31 5.89
N LYS A 125 -5.28 -6.57 7.20
CA LYS A 125 -5.14 -7.92 7.73
C LYS A 125 -6.28 -8.82 7.26
N GLU A 126 -7.53 -8.37 7.37
CA GLU A 126 -8.72 -9.10 6.91
C GLU A 126 -8.65 -9.39 5.41
N TYR A 127 -8.20 -8.44 4.59
CA TYR A 127 -7.99 -8.64 3.16
C TYR A 127 -7.01 -9.79 2.90
N PHE A 128 -5.84 -9.76 3.51
CA PHE A 128 -4.83 -10.80 3.32
C PHE A 128 -5.29 -12.16 3.89
N GLU A 129 -6.05 -12.21 4.98
CA GLU A 129 -6.64 -13.45 5.48
C GLU A 129 -7.67 -14.05 4.49
N ILE A 130 -8.47 -13.21 3.84
CA ILE A 130 -9.46 -13.64 2.86
C ILE A 130 -8.79 -14.07 1.55
N PHE A 131 -7.73 -13.37 1.11
CA PHE A 131 -7.06 -13.58 -0.17
C PHE A 131 -5.66 -14.22 -0.06
N CYS A 132 -5.35 -14.88 1.08
CA CYS A 132 -4.03 -15.43 1.40
C CYS A 132 -3.48 -16.44 0.39
N ASP A 133 -4.34 -17.16 -0.33
CA ASP A 133 -3.89 -18.17 -1.31
C ASP A 133 -3.25 -17.56 -2.56
N ASP A 134 -3.46 -16.26 -2.78
CA ASP A 134 -2.89 -15.53 -3.91
C ASP A 134 -1.48 -14.97 -3.58
N ILE A 135 -0.98 -15.16 -2.33
CA ILE A 135 0.31 -14.65 -1.85
C ILE A 135 1.36 -15.75 -1.97
N ASP A 136 2.40 -15.52 -2.78
CA ASP A 136 3.54 -16.41 -2.90
C ASP A 136 4.47 -16.39 -1.66
N GLU A 137 5.34 -17.42 -1.53
CA GLU A 137 6.26 -17.55 -0.40
C GLU A 137 7.23 -16.36 -0.23
N PRO A 138 7.83 -15.78 -1.28
CA PRO A 138 8.66 -14.58 -1.14
C PRO A 138 7.90 -13.38 -0.58
N SER A 139 6.65 -13.16 -1.02
CA SER A 139 5.79 -12.07 -0.52
C SER A 139 5.44 -12.24 0.95
N ARG A 140 5.36 -13.48 1.46
CA ARG A 140 5.10 -13.75 2.89
C ARG A 140 6.16 -13.19 3.82
N LYS A 141 7.41 -13.10 3.40
CA LYS A 141 8.50 -12.50 4.19
C LYS A 141 8.31 -10.99 4.37
N LEU A 142 7.63 -10.36 3.43
CA LEU A 142 7.31 -8.92 3.47
C LEU A 142 5.99 -8.63 4.21
N LEU A 143 5.22 -9.67 4.59
CA LEU A 143 3.92 -9.51 5.23
C LEU A 143 3.92 -8.59 6.46
N PRO A 144 4.90 -8.63 7.39
CA PRO A 144 4.89 -7.71 8.54
C PRO A 144 4.86 -6.25 8.11
N MET A 145 5.64 -5.90 7.10
CA MET A 145 5.64 -4.57 6.50
C MET A 145 4.33 -4.30 5.73
N LEU A 146 3.88 -5.25 4.91
CA LEU A 146 2.69 -5.09 4.07
C LEU A 146 1.39 -5.01 4.88
N LEU A 147 1.32 -5.68 6.04
CA LEU A 147 0.17 -5.69 6.94
C LEU A 147 0.10 -4.46 7.85
N SER A 148 1.12 -3.63 7.89
CA SER A 148 1.09 -2.39 8.66
C SER A 148 0.08 -1.42 8.05
N GLU A 149 -0.92 -1.02 8.84
CA GLU A 149 -2.04 -0.17 8.41
C GLU A 149 -1.65 1.29 8.23
N ASN A 150 -0.57 1.72 8.87
CA ASN A 150 -0.06 3.06 8.70
C ASN A 150 1.35 3.04 8.11
N ILE A 151 1.67 4.07 7.36
CA ILE A 151 2.95 4.17 6.65
C ILE A 151 4.12 4.37 7.60
N TYR A 152 3.92 4.93 8.79
CA TYR A 152 4.96 5.14 9.80
C TYR A 152 5.47 3.81 10.35
N ASP A 153 4.56 2.91 10.78
CA ASP A 153 4.92 1.57 11.26
C ASP A 153 5.54 0.74 10.14
N ARG A 154 5.00 0.88 8.92
CA ARG A 154 5.53 0.23 7.72
C ARG A 154 6.98 0.62 7.45
N ASN A 155 7.30 1.91 7.49
CA ASN A 155 8.66 2.39 7.27
C ASN A 155 9.58 2.04 8.45
N LEU A 156 9.06 2.17 9.67
CA LEU A 156 9.80 1.87 10.90
C LEU A 156 10.32 0.43 10.92
N SER A 157 9.50 -0.53 10.46
CA SER A 157 9.90 -1.95 10.40
C SER A 157 11.13 -2.18 9.53
N SER A 158 11.26 -1.43 8.43
CA SER A 158 12.42 -1.51 7.53
C SER A 158 13.61 -0.71 8.04
N LEU A 159 13.34 0.44 8.68
CA LEU A 159 14.38 1.35 9.19
C LEU A 159 15.09 0.79 10.41
N ARG A 160 14.47 -0.09 11.21
CA ARG A 160 15.09 -0.77 12.37
C ARG A 160 16.38 -1.49 12.02
N ASN A 161 16.51 -2.02 10.81
CA ASN A 161 17.73 -2.66 10.33
C ASN A 161 18.96 -1.74 10.41
N PHE A 162 18.77 -0.40 10.28
CA PHE A 162 19.86 0.56 10.40
C PHE A 162 20.36 0.71 11.85
N VAL A 163 19.45 0.59 12.82
CA VAL A 163 19.81 0.58 14.26
C VAL A 163 20.53 -0.71 14.62
N GLU A 164 19.99 -1.86 14.20
CA GLU A 164 20.57 -3.18 14.46
C GLU A 164 21.99 -3.31 13.90
N ASN A 165 22.26 -2.63 12.77
CA ASN A 165 23.59 -2.59 12.15
C ASN A 165 24.42 -1.36 12.55
N LYS A 166 24.00 -0.63 13.59
CA LYS A 166 24.74 0.51 14.15
C LYS A 166 25.03 1.63 13.13
N ILE A 167 24.16 1.82 12.17
CA ILE A 167 24.27 2.89 11.17
C ILE A 167 23.67 4.19 11.71
N ILE A 168 22.57 4.09 12.48
CA ILE A 168 21.89 5.19 13.17
C ILE A 168 21.69 4.85 14.65
N ASN A 169 21.51 5.87 15.48
CA ASN A 169 21.21 5.67 16.90
C ASN A 169 19.71 5.43 17.10
N GLU A 170 19.33 4.48 17.99
CA GLU A 170 17.95 4.17 18.36
C GLU A 170 17.14 5.42 18.74
N LYS A 171 17.76 6.36 19.48
CA LYS A 171 17.10 7.61 19.89
C LYS A 171 16.62 8.49 18.72
N ASN A 172 17.22 8.35 17.55
CA ASN A 172 16.94 9.14 16.34
C ASN A 172 15.98 8.43 15.40
N LEU A 173 15.60 7.17 15.70
CA LEU A 173 14.84 6.32 14.79
C LEU A 173 13.46 6.91 14.45
N ASN A 174 12.74 7.42 15.46
CA ASN A 174 11.40 7.97 15.25
C ASN A 174 11.45 9.30 14.49
N ASP A 175 12.39 10.19 14.81
CA ASP A 175 12.53 11.48 14.12
C ASP A 175 12.88 11.28 12.65
N LEU A 176 13.82 10.35 12.37
CA LEU A 176 14.19 10.01 11.00
C LEU A 176 13.00 9.36 10.24
N ASN A 177 12.26 8.47 10.92
CA ASN A 177 11.06 7.86 10.35
C ASN A 177 10.02 8.92 9.93
N GLU A 178 9.72 9.84 10.83
CA GLU A 178 8.78 10.94 10.58
C GLU A 178 9.25 11.84 9.43
N MET A 179 10.51 12.24 9.43
CA MET A 179 11.10 13.05 8.38
C MET A 179 10.99 12.40 6.99
N ILE A 180 11.28 11.10 6.90
CA ILE A 180 11.17 10.34 5.64
C ILE A 180 9.71 10.30 5.16
N ILE A 181 8.76 10.07 6.05
CA ILE A 181 7.35 10.05 5.69
C ILE A 181 6.87 11.44 5.23
N PHE A 182 7.29 12.52 5.87
CA PHE A 182 6.96 13.89 5.42
C PHE A 182 7.52 14.21 4.03
N ILE A 183 8.76 13.78 3.73
CA ILE A 183 9.36 13.92 2.40
C ILE A 183 8.49 13.22 1.35
N TYR A 184 8.14 11.97 1.59
CA TYR A 184 7.31 11.18 0.68
C TYR A 184 5.89 11.76 0.55
N GLN A 185 5.23 12.06 1.67
CA GLN A 185 3.86 12.59 1.69
C GLN A 185 3.76 13.92 0.93
N SER A 186 4.74 14.82 1.12
CA SER A 186 4.79 16.09 0.40
C SER A 186 4.90 15.88 -1.11
N MET A 187 5.76 14.97 -1.58
CA MET A 187 5.89 14.68 -3.00
C MET A 187 4.60 14.07 -3.56
N LEU A 188 4.03 13.07 -2.87
CA LEU A 188 2.78 12.44 -3.27
C LEU A 188 1.63 13.45 -3.35
N TYR A 189 1.53 14.36 -2.37
CA TYR A 189 0.53 15.42 -2.36
C TYR A 189 0.70 16.40 -3.52
N ASN A 190 1.92 16.80 -3.83
CA ASN A 190 2.21 17.69 -4.94
C ASN A 190 1.87 17.06 -6.30
N ILE A 191 2.15 15.77 -6.47
CA ILE A 191 1.76 15.03 -7.69
C ILE A 191 0.23 14.91 -7.76
N LEU A 192 -0.43 14.57 -6.64
CA LEU A 192 -1.88 14.42 -6.57
C LEU A 192 -2.64 15.69 -6.98
N ASN A 193 -2.08 16.87 -6.69
CA ASN A 193 -2.70 18.18 -6.93
C ASN A 193 -2.09 18.91 -8.14
N ASP A 194 -1.34 18.21 -9.00
CA ASP A 194 -0.67 18.79 -10.18
C ASP A 194 0.16 20.05 -9.85
N SER A 195 0.71 20.11 -8.63
CA SER A 195 1.53 21.24 -8.15
C SER A 195 2.98 21.19 -8.64
N VAL A 196 3.39 20.09 -9.25
CA VAL A 196 4.72 19.87 -9.83
C VAL A 196 4.60 19.19 -11.19
N ASP A 197 5.39 19.65 -12.14
CA ASP A 197 5.50 19.03 -13.47
C ASP A 197 6.72 18.08 -13.49
N TYR A 198 6.63 16.99 -12.72
CA TYR A 198 7.66 15.96 -12.67
C TYR A 198 7.16 14.68 -13.32
N SER A 199 8.00 14.07 -14.16
CA SER A 199 7.79 12.66 -14.52
C SER A 199 7.87 11.79 -13.25
N ILE A 200 7.29 10.59 -13.33
CA ILE A 200 7.34 9.63 -12.22
C ILE A 200 8.79 9.32 -11.82
N ASP A 201 9.67 9.17 -12.82
CA ASP A 201 11.09 8.89 -12.58
C ASP A 201 11.77 10.07 -11.87
N MET A 202 11.54 11.30 -12.34
CA MET A 202 12.09 12.50 -11.72
C MET A 202 11.59 12.68 -10.29
N ALA A 203 10.31 12.49 -10.03
CA ALA A 203 9.74 12.57 -8.68
C ALA A 203 10.34 11.49 -7.77
N THR A 204 10.50 10.26 -8.28
CA THR A 204 11.13 9.15 -7.56
C THR A 204 12.58 9.46 -7.21
N GLU A 205 13.40 9.90 -8.18
CA GLU A 205 14.80 10.26 -7.94
C GLU A 205 14.96 11.39 -6.92
N LYS A 206 14.12 12.43 -6.99
CA LYS A 206 14.13 13.52 -6.01
C LYS A 206 13.78 13.03 -4.61
N THR A 207 12.75 12.20 -4.48
CA THR A 207 12.34 11.63 -3.20
C THR A 207 13.45 10.78 -2.61
N LEU A 208 14.06 9.90 -3.40
CA LEU A 208 15.19 9.07 -2.96
C LEU A 208 16.40 9.91 -2.55
N LYS A 209 16.71 10.96 -3.30
CA LYS A 209 17.77 11.91 -2.94
C LYS A 209 17.54 12.54 -1.58
N TYR A 210 16.33 13.00 -1.29
CA TYR A 210 16.01 13.64 -0.02
C TYR A 210 15.98 12.65 1.13
N ILE A 211 15.45 11.43 0.91
CA ILE A 211 15.52 10.33 1.90
C ILE A 211 16.97 9.99 2.23
N ASN A 212 17.83 9.88 1.22
CA ASN A 212 19.25 9.64 1.43
C ASN A 212 19.90 10.75 2.27
N GLN A 213 19.63 12.01 1.97
CA GLN A 213 20.14 13.15 2.75
C GLN A 213 19.64 13.10 4.20
N ALA A 214 18.37 12.76 4.43
CA ALA A 214 17.84 12.57 5.78
C ALA A 214 18.58 11.45 6.54
N ILE A 215 18.80 10.29 5.92
CA ILE A 215 19.55 9.20 6.54
C ILE A 215 20.98 9.62 6.87
N LEU A 216 21.67 10.29 5.94
CA LEU A 216 23.04 10.75 6.14
C LEU A 216 23.18 11.76 7.29
N SER A 217 22.16 12.58 7.55
CA SER A 217 22.15 13.55 8.66
C SER A 217 22.05 12.90 10.05
N TYR A 218 21.60 11.64 10.13
CA TYR A 218 21.50 10.85 11.36
C TYR A 218 22.52 9.71 11.45
N LYS A 219 23.40 9.58 10.44
CA LYS A 219 24.42 8.54 10.41
C LYS A 219 25.44 8.76 11.55
N LEU A 220 25.83 7.65 12.21
CA LEU A 220 26.87 7.62 13.25
C LEU A 220 28.27 7.81 12.67
#